data_65f0de0cc67f12bc17d780f12e9432ea
#
_entry.id   65f0de0cc67f12bc17d780f12e9432ea
#
_cell.length_a   1.000
_cell.length_b   1.000
_cell.length_c   1.000
_cell.angle_alpha   90.00
_cell.angle_beta   90.00
_cell.angle_gamma   90.00
#
_symmetry.space_group_name_H-M   'P 1'
#
loop_
_entity.id
_entity.type
_entity.pdbx_description
1 polymer ?
#
loop_
_entity_poly.entity_id
_entity_poly.type
_entity_poly.pdbx_seq_one_letter_code
_entity_poly.pdbx_strand_id
1 'polypeptide(L)'
;MTQDQIYQNIAQRTGGDIYIGVVGPVRSGKSSFIKRFAELMLLPRIKNEAQRARAKDELPQSAAGRTIMTTEPKFIPEKAVSIDLKAGGSFRARLIDCVGYMVDGALGHEENNAPRLVKSPWFDQAVPFDQAAETGTRRVIREHATIGLVVTTDGSVAELPREKYLPAERRIIAELDEIGKPYLILLNCTEPDSEPAHALAAQMEEVYHHPVCPINAVNLTAEQLNNILQKLLYEFPLREIAVSMPSWVTMLEPGHWLQSSVYQALLELAGSVHKMGDMTRGKPQLNCANTTGVTLTGMDLACGQVQLRVGIEPDIFFKILGEETDHPITDEASLLPCMLELVKAKAAYDKIKSALEQVQATGYGIVMPGIEELHLEEPEIVRQGGQYGVRLSASAPSLHLMRATIHTELSPTVGSEEQGETLIQGLLKDFESDPSKLWSTNIFGKSLNELVNEGLQAKLMHMPAEARTRLQQTLERIINDGCDGLICILL
;
A
#
# COMPACT_ATOMS: atom_id res chain seq x y z
N MET A 1 -21.75 -4.03 -14.90
CA MET A 1 -21.14 -2.95 -15.73
C MET A 1 -21.94 -2.76 -17.00
N THR A 2 -22.08 -1.51 -17.49
CA THR A 2 -22.69 -1.28 -18.81
C THR A 2 -21.70 -1.66 -19.92
N GLN A 3 -22.22 -1.94 -21.12
CA GLN A 3 -21.39 -2.26 -22.30
C GLN A 3 -20.34 -1.18 -22.59
N ASP A 4 -20.74 0.08 -22.51
CA ASP A 4 -19.82 1.20 -22.75
C ASP A 4 -18.72 1.30 -21.69
N GLN A 5 -19.01 0.99 -20.42
CA GLN A 5 -18.00 0.92 -19.36
C GLN A 5 -16.99 -0.22 -19.59
N ILE A 6 -17.45 -1.39 -20.05
CA ILE A 6 -16.55 -2.51 -20.38
C ILE A 6 -15.56 -2.10 -21.46
N TYR A 7 -16.06 -1.49 -22.55
CA TYR A 7 -15.18 -1.04 -23.64
C TYR A 7 -14.24 0.06 -23.23
N GLN A 8 -14.70 1.03 -22.43
CA GLN A 8 -13.87 2.11 -21.92
C GLN A 8 -12.73 1.55 -21.07
N ASN A 9 -13.02 0.63 -20.18
CA ASN A 9 -12.01 0.00 -19.33
C ASN A 9 -10.99 -0.79 -20.16
N ILE A 10 -11.44 -1.61 -21.13
CA ILE A 10 -10.52 -2.34 -22.02
C ILE A 10 -9.68 -1.36 -22.84
N ALA A 11 -10.28 -0.33 -23.41
CA ALA A 11 -9.58 0.68 -24.20
C ALA A 11 -8.48 1.38 -23.37
N GLN A 12 -8.77 1.75 -22.13
CA GLN A 12 -7.82 2.38 -21.24
C GLN A 12 -6.66 1.43 -20.87
N ARG A 13 -6.96 0.14 -20.67
CA ARG A 13 -5.96 -0.91 -20.40
C ARG A 13 -5.05 -1.18 -21.59
N THR A 14 -5.56 -1.03 -22.80
CA THR A 14 -4.84 -1.35 -24.05
C THR A 14 -4.29 -0.12 -24.78
N GLY A 15 -4.40 1.07 -24.18
CA GLY A 15 -3.92 2.30 -24.80
C GLY A 15 -4.76 2.77 -25.99
N GLY A 16 -6.05 2.41 -26.04
CA GLY A 16 -7.00 2.81 -27.07
C GLY A 16 -7.12 1.82 -28.23
N ASP A 17 -6.34 0.73 -28.24
CA ASP A 17 -6.38 -0.29 -29.30
C ASP A 17 -6.81 -1.65 -28.72
N ILE A 18 -7.95 -2.15 -29.16
CA ILE A 18 -8.47 -3.47 -28.76
C ILE A 18 -8.29 -4.44 -29.91
N TYR A 19 -7.16 -5.11 -29.97
CA TYR A 19 -6.84 -6.11 -30.98
C TYR A 19 -6.96 -7.50 -30.36
N ILE A 20 -8.01 -8.22 -30.76
CA ILE A 20 -8.38 -9.52 -30.18
C ILE A 20 -7.81 -10.65 -31.04
N GLY A 21 -6.81 -11.35 -30.55
CA GLY A 21 -6.29 -12.56 -31.17
C GLY A 21 -7.19 -13.75 -30.85
N VAL A 22 -7.84 -14.34 -31.86
CA VAL A 22 -8.66 -15.54 -31.70
C VAL A 22 -7.84 -16.74 -32.08
N VAL A 23 -7.51 -17.57 -31.12
CA VAL A 23 -6.67 -18.76 -31.27
C VAL A 23 -7.41 -20.01 -30.86
N GLY A 24 -6.89 -21.16 -31.20
CA GLY A 24 -7.49 -22.44 -30.81
C GLY A 24 -7.15 -23.55 -31.80
N PRO A 25 -7.50 -24.77 -31.48
CA PRO A 25 -7.39 -25.89 -32.38
C PRO A 25 -8.16 -25.68 -33.69
N VAL A 26 -7.75 -26.31 -34.76
CA VAL A 26 -8.54 -26.30 -36.02
C VAL A 26 -9.93 -26.86 -35.74
N ARG A 27 -10.97 -26.30 -36.40
CA ARG A 27 -12.38 -26.72 -36.26
C ARG A 27 -13.03 -26.55 -34.88
N SER A 28 -12.41 -25.78 -33.98
CA SER A 28 -13.03 -25.47 -32.70
C SER A 28 -14.15 -24.40 -32.77
N GLY A 29 -14.39 -23.83 -33.93
CA GLY A 29 -15.44 -22.81 -34.11
C GLY A 29 -14.90 -21.36 -34.11
N LYS A 30 -13.59 -21.13 -34.23
CA LYS A 30 -12.99 -19.78 -34.26
C LYS A 30 -13.64 -18.85 -35.29
N SER A 31 -13.71 -19.28 -36.53
CA SER A 31 -14.28 -18.47 -37.60
C SER A 31 -15.76 -18.15 -37.41
N SER A 32 -16.55 -19.07 -36.83
CA SER A 32 -17.94 -18.82 -36.44
C SER A 32 -18.03 -17.79 -35.33
N PHE A 33 -17.17 -17.87 -34.33
CA PHE A 33 -17.08 -16.88 -33.25
C PHE A 33 -16.68 -15.50 -33.79
N ILE A 34 -15.65 -15.41 -34.63
CA ILE A 34 -15.18 -14.16 -35.23
C ILE A 34 -16.29 -13.48 -36.04
N LYS A 35 -16.97 -14.27 -36.88
CA LYS A 35 -18.08 -13.77 -37.65
C LYS A 35 -19.18 -13.21 -36.74
N ARG A 36 -19.61 -13.97 -35.76
CA ARG A 36 -20.67 -13.57 -34.85
C ARG A 36 -20.28 -12.36 -33.97
N PHE A 37 -19.04 -12.32 -33.50
CA PHE A 37 -18.48 -11.18 -32.78
C PHE A 37 -18.55 -9.90 -33.67
N ALA A 38 -18.06 -9.98 -34.89
CA ALA A 38 -18.04 -8.86 -35.80
C ALA A 38 -19.47 -8.37 -36.14
N GLU A 39 -20.41 -9.28 -36.39
CA GLU A 39 -21.82 -8.96 -36.63
C GLU A 39 -22.48 -8.23 -35.47
N LEU A 40 -22.20 -8.64 -34.23
CA LEU A 40 -22.80 -8.08 -33.03
C LEU A 40 -22.13 -6.78 -32.57
N MET A 41 -20.80 -6.69 -32.70
CA MET A 41 -20.01 -5.68 -32.00
C MET A 41 -19.30 -4.68 -32.91
N LEU A 42 -18.84 -5.09 -34.11
CA LEU A 42 -18.06 -4.23 -34.98
C LEU A 42 -18.94 -3.59 -36.06
N LEU A 43 -19.66 -4.42 -36.86
CA LEU A 43 -20.44 -3.93 -38.00
C LEU A 43 -21.52 -2.88 -37.67
N PRO A 44 -22.27 -3.00 -36.54
CA PRO A 44 -23.26 -1.98 -36.19
C PRO A 44 -22.66 -0.62 -35.87
N ARG A 45 -21.38 -0.56 -35.55
CA ARG A 45 -20.67 0.66 -35.14
C ARG A 45 -19.91 1.34 -36.26
N ILE A 46 -19.80 0.70 -37.43
CA ILE A 46 -19.22 1.31 -38.63
C ILE A 46 -20.25 2.25 -39.26
N LYS A 47 -19.97 3.56 -39.17
CA LYS A 47 -20.89 4.61 -39.71
C LYS A 47 -20.92 4.65 -41.25
N ASN A 48 -19.79 4.39 -41.89
CA ASN A 48 -19.67 4.43 -43.35
C ASN A 48 -20.15 3.10 -43.98
N GLU A 49 -21.17 3.18 -44.81
CA GLU A 49 -21.78 2.01 -45.44
C GLU A 49 -20.82 1.24 -46.33
N ALA A 50 -19.97 1.91 -47.11
CA ALA A 50 -18.99 1.24 -47.98
C ALA A 50 -17.92 0.48 -47.12
N GLN A 51 -17.48 1.08 -46.00
CA GLN A 51 -16.59 0.41 -45.10
C GLN A 51 -17.28 -0.78 -44.39
N ARG A 52 -18.58 -0.63 -44.05
CA ARG A 52 -19.36 -1.73 -43.44
C ARG A 52 -19.54 -2.89 -44.41
N ALA A 53 -19.83 -2.62 -45.66
CA ALA A 53 -19.95 -3.63 -46.72
C ALA A 53 -18.63 -4.39 -46.91
N ARG A 54 -17.52 -3.64 -47.05
CA ARG A 54 -16.18 -4.24 -47.16
C ARG A 54 -15.85 -5.09 -45.92
N ALA A 55 -16.04 -4.58 -44.70
CA ALA A 55 -15.82 -5.33 -43.49
C ALA A 55 -16.65 -6.61 -43.38
N LYS A 56 -17.87 -6.59 -43.94
CA LYS A 56 -18.74 -7.77 -44.02
C LYS A 56 -18.19 -8.81 -45.02
N ASP A 57 -17.64 -8.36 -46.15
CA ASP A 57 -17.02 -9.25 -47.15
C ASP A 57 -15.72 -9.90 -46.67
N GLU A 58 -15.01 -9.21 -45.75
CA GLU A 58 -13.78 -9.72 -45.12
C GLU A 58 -14.04 -10.78 -44.03
N LEU A 59 -15.31 -10.97 -43.61
CA LEU A 59 -15.64 -11.98 -42.61
C LEU A 59 -15.33 -13.40 -43.08
N PRO A 60 -14.87 -14.29 -42.17
CA PRO A 60 -14.63 -15.66 -42.53
C PRO A 60 -15.90 -16.33 -43.03
N GLN A 61 -15.83 -16.94 -44.20
CA GLN A 61 -16.91 -17.80 -44.67
C GLN A 61 -16.84 -19.12 -43.92
N SER A 62 -17.93 -19.49 -43.23
CA SER A 62 -18.07 -20.79 -42.60
C SER A 62 -18.14 -21.85 -43.70
N ALA A 63 -16.99 -22.42 -44.06
CA ALA A 63 -16.97 -23.51 -45.01
C ALA A 63 -17.43 -24.79 -44.30
N ALA A 64 -18.49 -25.40 -44.76
CA ALA A 64 -18.92 -26.75 -44.37
C ALA A 64 -17.94 -27.82 -44.87
N GLY A 65 -16.78 -27.43 -45.40
CA GLY A 65 -15.77 -28.33 -45.98
C GLY A 65 -14.76 -28.89 -44.94
N ARG A 66 -14.24 -30.05 -45.24
CA ARG A 66 -13.28 -30.76 -44.40
C ARG A 66 -11.84 -30.22 -44.50
N THR A 67 -11.54 -29.31 -45.41
CA THR A 67 -10.19 -28.83 -45.74
C THR A 67 -9.86 -27.52 -45.04
N ILE A 68 -8.66 -27.42 -44.47
CA ILE A 68 -8.13 -26.18 -43.87
C ILE A 68 -7.77 -25.24 -45.01
N MET A 69 -8.42 -24.09 -45.10
CA MET A 69 -8.25 -23.11 -46.19
C MET A 69 -7.31 -21.95 -45.83
N THR A 70 -7.13 -21.62 -44.56
CA THR A 70 -6.37 -20.46 -44.11
C THR A 70 -4.96 -20.86 -43.74
N THR A 71 -3.97 -20.29 -44.40
CA THR A 71 -2.55 -20.54 -44.18
C THR A 71 -1.84 -19.41 -43.44
N GLU A 72 -2.47 -18.24 -43.35
CA GLU A 72 -1.92 -17.04 -42.71
C GLU A 72 -2.96 -16.37 -41.80
N PRO A 73 -2.52 -15.76 -40.68
CA PRO A 73 -3.40 -14.96 -39.85
C PRO A 73 -4.01 -13.79 -40.61
N LYS A 74 -5.31 -13.54 -40.42
CA LYS A 74 -6.04 -12.46 -41.07
C LYS A 74 -6.56 -11.44 -40.09
N PHE A 75 -6.38 -10.17 -40.41
CA PHE A 75 -6.97 -9.06 -39.65
C PHE A 75 -8.39 -8.78 -40.13
N ILE A 76 -9.35 -8.72 -39.24
CA ILE A 76 -10.79 -8.60 -39.54
C ILE A 76 -11.41 -7.47 -38.71
N PRO A 77 -11.83 -6.38 -39.31
CA PRO A 77 -11.50 -5.98 -40.69
C PRO A 77 -10.00 -5.62 -40.85
N GLU A 78 -9.47 -5.59 -42.07
CA GLU A 78 -8.08 -5.28 -42.36
C GLU A 78 -7.62 -3.98 -41.72
N LYS A 79 -8.46 -2.93 -41.78
CA LYS A 79 -8.26 -1.68 -41.06
C LYS A 79 -9.10 -1.67 -39.77
N ALA A 80 -8.46 -1.36 -38.65
CA ALA A 80 -9.14 -1.25 -37.38
C ALA A 80 -10.30 -0.23 -37.43
N VAL A 81 -11.44 -0.61 -36.86
CA VAL A 81 -12.64 0.21 -36.80
C VAL A 81 -12.60 1.11 -35.60
N SER A 82 -12.79 2.41 -35.79
CA SER A 82 -12.98 3.34 -34.67
C SER A 82 -14.40 3.19 -34.11
N ILE A 83 -14.51 2.94 -32.84
CA ILE A 83 -15.75 2.77 -32.10
C ILE A 83 -15.90 3.93 -31.12
N ASP A 84 -16.94 4.77 -31.35
CA ASP A 84 -17.26 5.87 -30.46
C ASP A 84 -18.04 5.34 -29.24
N LEU A 85 -17.64 5.79 -28.04
CA LEU A 85 -18.30 5.49 -26.77
C LEU A 85 -19.37 6.54 -26.47
N LYS A 86 -20.51 6.14 -25.93
CA LYS A 86 -21.59 7.07 -25.55
C LYS A 86 -21.17 8.04 -24.45
N ALA A 87 -20.26 7.61 -23.57
CA ALA A 87 -19.73 8.43 -22.48
C ALA A 87 -18.60 9.39 -22.91
N GLY A 88 -18.29 9.47 -24.21
CA GLY A 88 -17.18 10.23 -24.76
C GLY A 88 -15.91 9.40 -24.93
N GLY A 89 -15.11 9.74 -25.95
CA GLY A 89 -13.93 9.00 -26.36
C GLY A 89 -14.19 7.97 -27.45
N SER A 90 -13.12 7.46 -28.04
CA SER A 90 -13.17 6.41 -29.05
C SER A 90 -12.00 5.44 -28.86
N PHE A 91 -12.17 4.21 -29.34
CA PHE A 91 -11.11 3.22 -29.39
C PHE A 91 -11.13 2.52 -30.75
N ARG A 92 -10.00 1.90 -31.11
CA ARG A 92 -9.91 1.12 -32.33
C ARG A 92 -10.02 -0.36 -32.02
N ALA A 93 -10.85 -1.08 -32.74
CA ALA A 93 -11.02 -2.52 -32.55
C ALA A 93 -10.84 -3.29 -33.86
N ARG A 94 -10.24 -4.46 -33.76
CA ARG A 94 -10.21 -5.47 -34.80
C ARG A 94 -9.99 -6.86 -34.21
N LEU A 95 -10.45 -7.86 -34.95
CA LEU A 95 -10.16 -9.26 -34.65
C LEU A 95 -8.97 -9.73 -35.48
N ILE A 96 -8.28 -10.71 -34.98
CA ILE A 96 -7.21 -11.41 -35.70
C ILE A 96 -7.59 -12.88 -35.74
N ASP A 97 -7.93 -13.38 -36.92
CA ASP A 97 -8.19 -14.79 -37.16
C ASP A 97 -6.86 -15.51 -37.30
N CYS A 98 -6.46 -16.23 -36.27
CA CYS A 98 -5.24 -16.99 -36.24
C CYS A 98 -5.47 -18.39 -36.84
N VAL A 99 -4.45 -18.89 -37.50
CA VAL A 99 -4.48 -20.26 -38.02
C VAL A 99 -4.60 -21.23 -36.83
N GLY A 100 -5.48 -22.23 -36.95
CA GLY A 100 -5.68 -23.18 -35.85
C GLY A 100 -4.50 -24.15 -35.73
N TYR A 101 -4.25 -24.55 -34.49
CA TYR A 101 -3.29 -25.61 -34.18
C TYR A 101 -3.86 -26.97 -34.64
N MET A 102 -3.00 -27.78 -35.19
CA MET A 102 -3.40 -29.05 -35.73
C MET A 102 -3.94 -30.01 -34.69
N VAL A 103 -4.98 -30.74 -35.09
CA VAL A 103 -5.63 -31.74 -34.27
C VAL A 103 -5.55 -33.07 -35.02
N ASP A 104 -5.22 -34.13 -34.30
CA ASP A 104 -5.08 -35.46 -34.85
C ASP A 104 -6.36 -35.92 -35.54
N GLY A 105 -6.27 -36.29 -36.82
CA GLY A 105 -7.44 -36.65 -37.65
C GLY A 105 -8.09 -35.48 -38.39
N ALA A 106 -7.57 -34.23 -38.27
CA ALA A 106 -8.00 -33.13 -39.12
C ALA A 106 -7.45 -33.29 -40.53
N LEU A 107 -8.30 -33.08 -41.56
CA LEU A 107 -7.89 -33.22 -42.98
C LEU A 107 -7.30 -31.90 -43.49
N GLY A 108 -6.29 -31.98 -44.39
CA GLY A 108 -5.73 -30.85 -45.11
C GLY A 108 -4.33 -30.39 -44.67
N HIS A 109 -3.67 -31.14 -43.76
CA HIS A 109 -2.28 -30.97 -43.39
C HIS A 109 -1.33 -31.85 -44.17
N GLU A 110 -1.86 -32.89 -44.86
CA GLU A 110 -1.13 -33.79 -45.74
C GLU A 110 -1.60 -33.62 -47.19
N GLU A 111 -0.68 -33.71 -48.10
CA GLU A 111 -0.91 -33.77 -49.54
C GLU A 111 -0.10 -34.96 -50.10
N ASN A 112 -0.78 -35.92 -50.72
CA ASN A 112 -0.18 -37.16 -51.23
C ASN A 112 0.63 -37.98 -50.17
N ASN A 113 0.09 -38.14 -48.96
CA ASN A 113 0.74 -38.83 -47.83
C ASN A 113 2.06 -38.21 -47.36
N ALA A 114 2.30 -36.94 -47.67
CA ALA A 114 3.43 -36.15 -47.17
C ALA A 114 2.93 -34.85 -46.50
N PRO A 115 3.67 -34.28 -45.53
CA PRO A 115 3.28 -33.02 -44.93
C PRO A 115 3.14 -31.93 -45.99
N ARG A 116 2.02 -31.21 -46.01
CA ARG A 116 1.77 -30.10 -46.93
C ARG A 116 2.77 -28.97 -46.65
N LEU A 117 3.60 -28.66 -47.63
CA LEU A 117 4.55 -27.55 -47.55
C LEU A 117 3.88 -26.25 -47.96
N VAL A 118 4.07 -25.19 -47.17
CA VAL A 118 3.54 -23.85 -47.45
C VAL A 118 4.66 -22.82 -47.38
N LYS A 119 4.57 -21.79 -48.21
CA LYS A 119 5.39 -20.60 -48.09
C LYS A 119 4.74 -19.67 -47.09
N SER A 120 5.49 -19.15 -46.14
CA SER A 120 5.05 -18.21 -45.14
C SER A 120 6.02 -17.03 -45.09
N PRO A 121 5.53 -15.82 -44.83
CA PRO A 121 6.41 -14.63 -44.69
C PRO A 121 7.49 -14.75 -43.59
N TRP A 122 7.35 -15.75 -42.74
CA TRP A 122 8.23 -15.99 -41.59
C TRP A 122 9.42 -16.90 -41.88
N PHE A 123 9.47 -17.54 -43.05
CA PHE A 123 10.48 -18.51 -43.41
C PHE A 123 10.95 -18.28 -44.85
N ASP A 124 12.27 -18.36 -45.06
CA ASP A 124 12.88 -18.22 -46.38
C ASP A 124 12.57 -19.41 -47.31
N GLN A 125 12.24 -20.58 -46.73
CA GLN A 125 11.92 -21.79 -47.47
C GLN A 125 10.52 -22.28 -47.11
N ALA A 126 9.93 -23.10 -47.97
CA ALA A 126 8.67 -23.74 -47.69
C ALA A 126 8.84 -24.71 -46.51
N VAL A 127 7.96 -24.57 -45.52
CA VAL A 127 7.95 -25.38 -44.27
C VAL A 127 6.66 -26.14 -44.18
N PRO A 128 6.59 -27.19 -43.34
CA PRO A 128 5.34 -27.88 -43.03
C PRO A 128 4.27 -26.90 -42.55
N PHE A 129 3.03 -27.16 -42.95
CA PHE A 129 1.88 -26.25 -42.65
C PHE A 129 1.72 -26.01 -41.16
N ASP A 130 1.85 -27.02 -40.33
CA ASP A 130 1.75 -26.93 -38.86
C ASP A 130 2.79 -25.97 -38.28
N GLN A 131 4.06 -26.07 -38.71
CA GLN A 131 5.13 -25.20 -38.29
C GLN A 131 4.88 -23.75 -38.71
N ALA A 132 4.40 -23.52 -39.93
CA ALA A 132 4.04 -22.18 -40.41
C ALA A 132 2.86 -21.59 -39.62
N ALA A 133 1.83 -22.39 -39.35
CA ALA A 133 0.64 -22.01 -38.60
C ALA A 133 0.97 -21.60 -37.17
N GLU A 134 1.74 -22.41 -36.47
CA GLU A 134 2.11 -22.15 -35.08
C GLU A 134 3.00 -20.93 -34.95
N THR A 135 4.07 -20.84 -35.78
CA THR A 135 4.96 -19.68 -35.76
C THR A 135 4.25 -18.38 -36.10
N GLY A 136 3.39 -18.41 -37.13
CA GLY A 136 2.57 -17.24 -37.51
C GLY A 136 1.61 -16.82 -36.40
N THR A 137 0.92 -17.78 -35.79
CA THR A 137 -0.01 -17.49 -34.67
C THR A 137 0.72 -16.93 -33.47
N ARG A 138 1.83 -17.54 -33.06
CA ARG A 138 2.63 -17.06 -31.92
C ARG A 138 3.15 -15.64 -32.13
N ARG A 139 3.68 -15.32 -33.32
CA ARG A 139 4.16 -13.99 -33.65
C ARG A 139 3.04 -12.95 -33.63
N VAL A 140 1.92 -13.26 -34.30
CA VAL A 140 0.79 -12.34 -34.38
C VAL A 140 0.22 -12.02 -33.01
N ILE A 141 0.10 -13.01 -32.14
CA ILE A 141 -0.35 -12.78 -30.76
C ILE A 141 0.64 -11.91 -30.00
N ARG A 142 1.92 -12.25 -30.08
CA ARG A 142 2.97 -11.49 -29.37
C ARG A 142 3.08 -10.04 -29.84
N GLU A 143 3.02 -9.79 -31.15
CA GLU A 143 3.31 -8.50 -31.74
C GLU A 143 2.08 -7.62 -31.95
N HIS A 144 0.92 -8.21 -32.27
CA HIS A 144 -0.27 -7.48 -32.71
C HIS A 144 -1.48 -7.59 -31.80
N ALA A 145 -1.71 -8.73 -31.14
CA ALA A 145 -2.86 -8.85 -30.25
C ALA A 145 -2.64 -8.12 -28.91
N THR A 146 -3.62 -7.43 -28.42
CA THR A 146 -3.63 -6.84 -27.07
C THR A 146 -4.22 -7.80 -26.05
N ILE A 147 -5.13 -8.65 -26.49
CA ILE A 147 -5.83 -9.68 -25.70
C ILE A 147 -6.01 -10.96 -26.52
N GLY A 148 -6.10 -12.10 -25.86
CA GLY A 148 -6.34 -13.40 -26.47
C GLY A 148 -7.73 -13.98 -26.16
N LEU A 149 -8.32 -14.69 -27.13
CA LEU A 149 -9.46 -15.57 -26.89
C LEU A 149 -9.13 -16.94 -27.43
N VAL A 150 -9.11 -17.94 -26.57
CA VAL A 150 -8.85 -19.33 -26.92
C VAL A 150 -10.18 -20.01 -27.16
N VAL A 151 -10.47 -20.39 -28.40
CA VAL A 151 -11.69 -21.12 -28.73
C VAL A 151 -11.38 -22.62 -28.83
N THR A 152 -11.91 -23.38 -27.89
CA THR A 152 -11.86 -24.84 -27.89
C THR A 152 -13.27 -25.46 -27.96
N THR A 153 -13.44 -26.75 -27.90
CA THR A 153 -14.74 -27.43 -28.01
C THR A 153 -14.85 -28.62 -27.06
N ASP A 154 -16.07 -28.92 -26.67
CA ASP A 154 -16.43 -30.16 -25.97
C ASP A 154 -16.55 -31.40 -26.91
N GLY A 155 -16.38 -31.21 -28.23
CA GLY A 155 -16.57 -32.22 -29.27
C GLY A 155 -17.97 -32.23 -29.89
N SER A 156 -18.96 -31.52 -29.32
CA SER A 156 -20.35 -31.55 -29.81
C SER A 156 -20.56 -30.74 -31.11
N VAL A 157 -19.68 -29.78 -31.39
CA VAL A 157 -19.79 -28.90 -32.55
C VAL A 157 -18.99 -29.34 -33.78
N ALA A 158 -18.23 -30.42 -33.66
CA ALA A 158 -17.35 -30.94 -34.69
C ALA A 158 -17.41 -32.50 -34.73
N GLU A 159 -16.92 -33.07 -35.84
CA GLU A 159 -16.91 -34.54 -36.01
C GLU A 159 -15.87 -35.27 -35.17
N LEU A 160 -14.93 -34.53 -34.52
CA LEU A 160 -13.85 -35.12 -33.73
C LEU A 160 -14.21 -35.10 -32.23
N PRO A 161 -13.92 -36.18 -31.50
CA PRO A 161 -14.15 -36.23 -30.07
C PRO A 161 -13.21 -35.30 -29.28
N ARG A 162 -13.62 -34.87 -28.10
CA ARG A 162 -12.92 -33.92 -27.22
C ARG A 162 -11.44 -34.24 -27.00
N GLU A 163 -11.13 -35.52 -26.83
CA GLU A 163 -9.78 -36.03 -26.51
C GLU A 163 -8.75 -35.64 -27.59
N LYS A 164 -9.19 -35.54 -28.85
CA LYS A 164 -8.32 -35.14 -29.96
C LYS A 164 -7.89 -33.67 -29.91
N TYR A 165 -8.67 -32.82 -29.25
CA TYR A 165 -8.37 -31.38 -29.10
C TYR A 165 -7.41 -31.10 -27.95
N LEU A 166 -7.34 -31.94 -26.93
CA LEU A 166 -6.57 -31.69 -25.72
C LEU A 166 -5.08 -31.40 -25.95
N PRO A 167 -4.35 -32.11 -26.82
CA PRO A 167 -2.92 -31.82 -27.04
C PRO A 167 -2.69 -30.41 -27.61
N ALA A 168 -3.49 -30.02 -28.60
CA ALA A 168 -3.41 -28.72 -29.21
C ALA A 168 -3.84 -27.59 -28.24
N GLU A 169 -4.89 -27.82 -27.46
CA GLU A 169 -5.39 -26.92 -26.44
C GLU A 169 -4.34 -26.63 -25.35
N ARG A 170 -3.73 -27.65 -24.77
CA ARG A 170 -2.67 -27.52 -23.76
C ARG A 170 -1.48 -26.74 -24.29
N ARG A 171 -1.09 -26.98 -25.53
CA ARG A 171 0.02 -26.29 -26.16
C ARG A 171 -0.25 -24.82 -26.37
N ILE A 172 -1.45 -24.45 -26.85
CA ILE A 172 -1.88 -23.08 -27.05
C ILE A 172 -1.87 -22.33 -25.71
N ILE A 173 -2.44 -22.94 -24.68
CA ILE A 173 -2.53 -22.33 -23.35
C ILE A 173 -1.13 -22.07 -22.78
N ALA A 174 -0.24 -23.05 -22.84
CA ALA A 174 1.15 -22.90 -22.39
C ALA A 174 1.89 -21.78 -23.12
N GLU A 175 1.67 -21.63 -24.44
CA GLU A 175 2.30 -20.54 -25.22
C GLU A 175 1.73 -19.17 -24.86
N LEU A 176 0.42 -19.07 -24.57
CA LEU A 176 -0.20 -17.82 -24.12
C LEU A 176 0.29 -17.41 -22.73
N ASP A 177 0.47 -18.36 -21.83
CA ASP A 177 1.05 -18.15 -20.50
C ASP A 177 2.49 -17.63 -20.62
N GLU A 178 3.29 -18.21 -21.51
CA GLU A 178 4.65 -17.71 -21.80
C GLU A 178 4.65 -16.27 -22.35
N ILE A 179 3.65 -15.92 -23.17
CA ILE A 179 3.52 -14.56 -23.73
C ILE A 179 3.07 -13.54 -22.67
N GLY A 180 2.35 -13.99 -21.64
CA GLY A 180 1.90 -13.15 -20.52
C GLY A 180 0.82 -12.12 -20.86
N LYS A 181 0.09 -12.29 -21.96
CA LYS A 181 -1.05 -11.42 -22.31
C LYS A 181 -2.35 -11.91 -21.68
N PRO A 182 -3.28 -11.01 -21.34
CA PRO A 182 -4.57 -11.43 -20.80
C PRO A 182 -5.36 -12.21 -21.85
N TYR A 183 -5.89 -13.36 -21.47
CA TYR A 183 -6.73 -14.18 -22.33
C TYR A 183 -7.84 -14.88 -21.55
N LEU A 184 -8.83 -15.39 -22.30
CA LEU A 184 -9.97 -16.13 -21.78
C LEU A 184 -10.17 -17.37 -22.65
N ILE A 185 -10.64 -18.48 -22.05
CA ILE A 185 -10.95 -19.71 -22.75
C ILE A 185 -12.46 -19.76 -23.05
N LEU A 186 -12.81 -19.99 -24.31
CA LEU A 186 -14.18 -20.16 -24.79
C LEU A 186 -14.40 -21.62 -25.15
N LEU A 187 -15.26 -22.31 -24.40
CA LEU A 187 -15.66 -23.68 -24.66
C LEU A 187 -16.86 -23.69 -25.60
N ASN A 188 -16.62 -23.91 -26.88
CA ASN A 188 -17.68 -23.95 -27.89
C ASN A 188 -18.40 -25.29 -27.85
N CYS A 189 -19.69 -25.25 -27.56
CA CYS A 189 -20.57 -26.39 -27.42
C CYS A 189 -21.95 -26.09 -27.99
N THR A 190 -22.72 -27.12 -28.32
CA THR A 190 -24.09 -26.99 -28.84
C THR A 190 -25.05 -26.46 -27.78
N GLU A 191 -24.87 -26.91 -26.53
CA GLU A 191 -25.71 -26.54 -25.37
C GLU A 191 -24.86 -25.95 -24.26
N PRO A 192 -24.55 -24.64 -24.31
CA PRO A 192 -23.67 -23.98 -23.35
C PRO A 192 -24.24 -23.91 -21.92
N ASP A 193 -25.55 -23.92 -21.78
CA ASP A 193 -26.23 -23.82 -20.48
C ASP A 193 -26.47 -25.18 -19.82
N SER A 194 -26.00 -26.27 -20.43
CA SER A 194 -26.13 -27.62 -19.89
C SER A 194 -25.19 -27.87 -18.70
N GLU A 195 -25.64 -28.70 -17.77
CA GLU A 195 -24.83 -29.12 -16.60
C GLU A 195 -23.49 -29.77 -17.01
N PRO A 196 -23.41 -30.67 -18.03
CA PRO A 196 -22.14 -31.20 -18.50
C PRO A 196 -21.16 -30.15 -19.03
N ALA A 197 -21.67 -29.11 -19.75
CA ALA A 197 -20.82 -28.05 -20.25
C ALA A 197 -20.24 -27.19 -19.12
N HIS A 198 -21.03 -26.89 -18.10
CA HIS A 198 -20.56 -26.18 -16.91
C HIS A 198 -19.59 -27.01 -16.08
N ALA A 199 -19.84 -28.32 -15.90
CA ALA A 199 -18.94 -29.22 -15.19
C ALA A 199 -17.56 -29.31 -15.90
N LEU A 200 -17.58 -29.47 -17.24
CA LEU A 200 -16.35 -29.46 -18.04
C LEU A 200 -15.60 -28.12 -17.94
N ALA A 201 -16.32 -27.00 -18.01
CA ALA A 201 -15.72 -25.68 -17.87
C ALA A 201 -15.04 -25.52 -16.49
N ALA A 202 -15.70 -25.93 -15.41
CA ALA A 202 -15.13 -25.89 -14.06
C ALA A 202 -13.87 -26.76 -13.93
N GLN A 203 -13.89 -27.97 -14.50
CA GLN A 203 -12.72 -28.83 -14.54
C GLN A 203 -11.55 -28.20 -15.32
N MET A 204 -11.84 -27.54 -16.44
CA MET A 204 -10.82 -26.82 -17.21
C MET A 204 -10.28 -25.61 -16.45
N GLU A 205 -11.11 -24.86 -15.73
CA GLU A 205 -10.68 -23.75 -14.88
C GLU A 205 -9.72 -24.19 -13.78
N GLU A 206 -9.98 -25.35 -13.18
CA GLU A 206 -9.11 -25.96 -12.17
C GLU A 206 -7.74 -26.35 -12.75
N VAL A 207 -7.73 -26.92 -13.98
CA VAL A 207 -6.48 -27.37 -14.64
C VAL A 207 -5.64 -26.22 -15.18
N TYR A 208 -6.29 -25.22 -15.80
CA TYR A 208 -5.59 -24.14 -16.51
C TYR A 208 -5.45 -22.86 -15.70
N HIS A 209 -6.14 -22.74 -14.57
CA HIS A 209 -6.16 -21.51 -13.73
C HIS A 209 -6.62 -20.25 -14.46
N HIS A 210 -7.40 -20.41 -15.53
CA HIS A 210 -8.01 -19.35 -16.32
C HIS A 210 -9.52 -19.53 -16.42
N PRO A 211 -10.31 -18.45 -16.52
CA PRO A 211 -11.75 -18.56 -16.68
C PRO A 211 -12.11 -19.25 -17.99
N VAL A 212 -13.07 -20.16 -17.92
CA VAL A 212 -13.63 -20.85 -19.06
C VAL A 212 -15.10 -20.45 -19.23
N CYS A 213 -15.49 -20.06 -20.43
CA CYS A 213 -16.85 -19.67 -20.76
C CYS A 213 -17.46 -20.65 -21.74
N PRO A 214 -18.44 -21.47 -21.35
CA PRO A 214 -19.24 -22.22 -22.29
C PRO A 214 -20.02 -21.27 -23.21
N ILE A 215 -19.95 -21.48 -24.51
CA ILE A 215 -20.63 -20.66 -25.53
C ILE A 215 -21.13 -21.52 -26.67
N ASN A 216 -22.15 -21.02 -27.37
CA ASN A 216 -22.48 -21.48 -28.72
C ASN A 216 -22.03 -20.40 -29.70
N ALA A 217 -20.91 -20.62 -30.40
CA ALA A 217 -20.30 -19.63 -31.27
C ALA A 217 -21.23 -19.14 -32.40
N VAL A 218 -22.18 -19.97 -32.84
CA VAL A 218 -23.14 -19.64 -33.89
C VAL A 218 -24.31 -18.79 -33.35
N ASN A 219 -24.81 -19.15 -32.16
CA ASN A 219 -25.97 -18.53 -31.52
C ASN A 219 -25.62 -17.51 -30.46
N LEU A 220 -24.39 -17.02 -30.44
CA LEU A 220 -23.90 -16.08 -29.43
C LEU A 220 -24.72 -14.79 -29.44
N THR A 221 -25.13 -14.32 -28.26
CA THR A 221 -25.86 -13.08 -28.06
C THR A 221 -24.94 -11.92 -27.68
N ALA A 222 -25.40 -10.68 -27.83
CA ALA A 222 -24.66 -9.51 -27.42
C ALA A 222 -24.43 -9.45 -25.89
N GLU A 223 -25.35 -9.97 -25.10
CA GLU A 223 -25.25 -10.06 -23.65
C GLU A 223 -24.15 -11.06 -23.21
N GLN A 224 -24.16 -12.26 -23.81
CA GLN A 224 -23.11 -13.24 -23.55
C GLN A 224 -21.74 -12.70 -23.93
N LEU A 225 -21.64 -11.98 -25.04
CA LEU A 225 -20.39 -11.38 -25.47
C LEU A 225 -19.90 -10.28 -24.51
N ASN A 226 -20.80 -9.46 -23.97
CA ASN A 226 -20.47 -8.48 -22.95
C ASN A 226 -19.96 -9.17 -21.67
N ASN A 227 -20.56 -10.28 -21.26
CA ASN A 227 -20.11 -11.07 -20.11
C ASN A 227 -18.70 -11.64 -20.33
N ILE A 228 -18.39 -12.13 -21.55
CA ILE A 228 -17.06 -12.60 -21.94
C ILE A 228 -16.03 -11.45 -21.78
N LEU A 229 -16.33 -10.28 -22.34
CA LEU A 229 -15.44 -9.12 -22.26
C LEU A 229 -15.29 -8.60 -20.84
N GLN A 230 -16.34 -8.67 -20.02
CA GLN A 230 -16.27 -8.33 -18.61
C GLN A 230 -15.38 -9.30 -17.84
N LYS A 231 -15.52 -10.62 -18.05
CA LYS A 231 -14.63 -11.62 -17.44
C LYS A 231 -13.17 -11.42 -17.88
N LEU A 232 -12.96 -11.07 -19.13
CA LEU A 232 -11.62 -10.78 -19.66
C LEU A 232 -10.94 -9.61 -18.94
N LEU A 233 -11.68 -8.58 -18.49
CA LEU A 233 -11.10 -7.48 -17.71
C LEU A 233 -10.45 -7.95 -16.40
N TYR A 234 -10.94 -9.01 -15.81
CA TYR A 234 -10.34 -9.59 -14.61
C TYR A 234 -9.04 -10.37 -14.87
N GLU A 235 -8.76 -10.73 -16.12
CA GLU A 235 -7.50 -11.38 -16.52
C GLU A 235 -6.37 -10.38 -16.80
N PHE A 236 -6.67 -9.09 -16.82
CA PHE A 236 -5.62 -8.07 -16.94
C PHE A 236 -4.73 -8.03 -15.68
N PRO A 237 -3.42 -7.75 -15.86
CA PRO A 237 -2.50 -7.67 -14.75
C PRO A 237 -2.90 -6.57 -13.75
N LEU A 238 -2.73 -6.87 -12.47
CA LEU A 238 -2.81 -5.87 -11.42
C LEU A 238 -1.59 -4.93 -11.54
N ARG A 239 -1.82 -3.62 -11.49
CA ARG A 239 -0.76 -2.61 -11.60
C ARG A 239 -0.41 -1.96 -10.28
N GLU A 240 -1.41 -1.74 -9.46
CA GLU A 240 -1.26 -0.99 -8.22
C GLU A 240 -2.21 -1.52 -7.14
N ILE A 241 -1.67 -1.64 -5.94
CA ILE A 241 -2.43 -1.93 -4.73
C ILE A 241 -2.31 -0.70 -3.82
N ALA A 242 -3.39 0.07 -3.72
CA ALA A 242 -3.47 1.17 -2.78
C ALA A 242 -3.95 0.63 -1.42
N VAL A 243 -3.16 0.82 -0.38
CA VAL A 243 -3.48 0.31 0.96
C VAL A 243 -3.82 1.46 1.89
N SER A 244 -4.96 1.36 2.56
CA SER A 244 -5.34 2.23 3.66
C SER A 244 -5.26 1.49 4.99
N MET A 245 -4.70 2.12 6.00
CA MET A 245 -4.60 1.61 7.36
C MET A 245 -4.84 2.76 8.35
N PRO A 246 -5.06 2.50 9.66
CA PRO A 246 -5.18 3.55 10.65
C PRO A 246 -3.98 4.51 10.61
N SER A 247 -4.23 5.82 10.60
CA SER A 247 -3.20 6.85 10.42
C SER A 247 -2.09 6.79 11.47
N TRP A 248 -2.40 6.37 12.68
CA TRP A 248 -1.42 6.25 13.76
C TRP A 248 -0.31 5.20 13.44
N VAL A 249 -0.63 4.15 12.66
CA VAL A 249 0.36 3.15 12.23
C VAL A 249 1.43 3.78 11.34
N THR A 250 1.03 4.72 10.48
CA THR A 250 1.97 5.41 9.58
C THR A 250 2.81 6.48 10.28
N MET A 251 2.41 6.87 11.52
CA MET A 251 3.13 7.84 12.35
C MET A 251 4.18 7.18 13.25
N LEU A 252 4.19 5.86 13.36
CA LEU A 252 5.21 5.12 14.11
C LEU A 252 6.59 5.34 13.49
N GLU A 253 7.63 5.25 14.30
CA GLU A 253 9.00 5.38 13.82
C GLU A 253 9.34 4.33 12.75
N PRO A 254 10.15 4.69 11.74
CA PRO A 254 10.59 3.74 10.72
C PRO A 254 11.31 2.55 11.36
N GLY A 255 10.81 1.35 11.08
CA GLY A 255 11.35 0.12 11.67
C GLY A 255 10.61 -0.40 12.89
N HIS A 256 9.58 0.30 13.36
CA HIS A 256 8.70 -0.21 14.42
C HIS A 256 8.15 -1.60 14.04
N TRP A 257 8.12 -2.51 15.02
CA TRP A 257 7.78 -3.92 14.80
C TRP A 257 6.43 -4.14 14.12
N LEU A 258 5.38 -3.37 14.49
CA LEU A 258 4.05 -3.47 13.87
C LEU A 258 4.09 -3.02 12.42
N GLN A 259 4.70 -1.86 12.14
CA GLN A 259 4.79 -1.32 10.79
C GLN A 259 5.56 -2.27 9.87
N SER A 260 6.67 -2.81 10.35
CA SER A 260 7.50 -3.77 9.61
C SER A 260 6.75 -5.06 9.31
N SER A 261 6.03 -5.62 10.29
CA SER A 261 5.26 -6.86 10.11
C SER A 261 4.10 -6.70 9.13
N VAL A 262 3.37 -5.57 9.20
CA VAL A 262 2.27 -5.27 8.25
C VAL A 262 2.82 -5.08 6.84
N TYR A 263 3.90 -4.33 6.67
CA TYR A 263 4.50 -4.11 5.34
C TYR A 263 5.04 -5.41 4.74
N GLN A 264 5.68 -6.25 5.53
CA GLN A 264 6.15 -7.55 5.07
C GLN A 264 4.98 -8.43 4.58
N ALA A 265 3.90 -8.53 5.35
CA ALA A 265 2.73 -9.28 4.96
C ALA A 265 2.03 -8.71 3.70
N LEU A 266 2.02 -7.39 3.54
CA LEU A 266 1.52 -6.73 2.33
C LEU A 266 2.38 -7.02 1.10
N LEU A 267 3.71 -7.08 1.25
CA LEU A 267 4.63 -7.45 0.18
C LEU A 267 4.44 -8.91 -0.25
N GLU A 268 4.23 -9.82 0.70
CA GLU A 268 3.91 -11.22 0.42
C GLU A 268 2.57 -11.36 -0.33
N LEU A 269 1.54 -10.63 0.12
CA LEU A 269 0.25 -10.58 -0.58
C LEU A 269 0.43 -10.05 -2.00
N ALA A 270 1.15 -8.94 -2.18
CA ALA A 270 1.41 -8.35 -3.49
C ALA A 270 2.18 -9.30 -4.42
N GLY A 271 3.11 -10.08 -3.88
CA GLY A 271 3.84 -11.11 -4.63
C GLY A 271 2.99 -12.31 -5.06
N SER A 272 1.88 -12.57 -4.38
CA SER A 272 0.97 -13.69 -4.69
C SER A 272 -0.14 -13.33 -5.68
N VAL A 273 -0.36 -12.04 -5.96
CA VAL A 273 -1.46 -11.54 -6.79
C VAL A 273 -0.91 -10.94 -8.07
N HIS A 274 -1.32 -11.48 -9.21
CA HIS A 274 -0.83 -11.04 -10.52
C HIS A 274 -1.93 -10.41 -11.38
N LYS A 275 -3.17 -10.87 -11.23
CA LYS A 275 -4.32 -10.46 -12.03
C LYS A 275 -5.39 -9.78 -11.17
N MET A 276 -6.20 -8.94 -11.78
CA MET A 276 -7.34 -8.32 -11.10
C MET A 276 -8.31 -9.37 -10.53
N GLY A 277 -8.47 -10.49 -11.23
CA GLY A 277 -9.33 -11.60 -10.82
C GLY A 277 -8.88 -12.31 -9.55
N ASP A 278 -7.60 -12.33 -9.25
CA ASP A 278 -7.07 -13.00 -8.06
C ASP A 278 -7.62 -12.37 -6.77
N MET A 279 -7.89 -11.06 -6.82
CA MET A 279 -8.50 -10.32 -5.72
C MET A 279 -10.00 -10.64 -5.49
N THR A 280 -10.66 -11.24 -6.47
CA THR A 280 -12.10 -11.57 -6.37
C THR A 280 -12.34 -13.06 -6.19
N ARG A 281 -11.51 -13.93 -6.74
CA ARG A 281 -11.62 -15.39 -6.63
C ARG A 281 -11.22 -15.91 -5.26
N GLY A 282 -10.21 -15.29 -4.62
CA GLY A 282 -9.83 -15.56 -3.24
C GLY A 282 -10.02 -14.28 -2.41
N LYS A 283 -10.59 -14.38 -1.19
CA LYS A 283 -10.53 -13.23 -0.28
C LYS A 283 -9.05 -12.97 0.00
N PRO A 284 -8.53 -11.76 -0.26
CA PRO A 284 -7.15 -11.45 0.08
C PRO A 284 -6.97 -11.71 1.59
N GLN A 285 -6.02 -12.56 1.94
CA GLN A 285 -5.70 -12.86 3.32
C GLN A 285 -4.36 -12.23 3.66
N LEU A 286 -4.35 -11.45 4.73
CA LEU A 286 -3.13 -10.88 5.28
C LEU A 286 -2.67 -11.79 6.43
N ASN A 287 -1.57 -12.48 6.25
CA ASN A 287 -1.01 -13.34 7.29
C ASN A 287 -0.12 -12.52 8.23
N CYS A 288 -0.75 -11.71 9.05
CA CYS A 288 -0.08 -10.83 10.00
C CYS A 288 -0.77 -10.90 11.35
N ALA A 289 -0.01 -11.19 12.40
CA ALA A 289 -0.50 -11.11 13.77
C ALA A 289 -0.89 -9.65 14.10
N ASN A 290 -1.85 -9.48 15.01
CA ASN A 290 -2.35 -8.17 15.44
C ASN A 290 -3.14 -7.37 14.38
N THR A 291 -3.58 -8.04 13.31
CA THR A 291 -4.47 -7.46 12.31
C THR A 291 -5.80 -8.19 12.29
N THR A 292 -6.89 -7.46 12.10
CA THR A 292 -8.23 -8.04 11.88
C THR A 292 -8.40 -8.55 10.44
N GLY A 293 -7.35 -8.45 9.62
CA GLY A 293 -7.32 -8.86 8.23
C GLY A 293 -7.35 -7.69 7.25
N VAL A 294 -7.57 -8.04 5.98
CA VAL A 294 -7.63 -7.08 4.88
C VAL A 294 -9.00 -7.15 4.19
N THR A 295 -9.56 -6.01 3.85
CA THR A 295 -10.81 -5.89 3.11
C THR A 295 -10.61 -5.14 1.80
N LEU A 296 -11.19 -5.67 0.71
CA LEU A 296 -11.25 -5.01 -0.57
C LEU A 296 -12.29 -3.88 -0.50
N THR A 297 -11.87 -2.64 -0.63
CA THR A 297 -12.74 -1.44 -0.56
C THR A 297 -13.09 -0.87 -1.92
N GLY A 298 -12.25 -1.11 -2.92
CA GLY A 298 -12.48 -0.62 -4.27
C GLY A 298 -11.63 -1.37 -5.31
N MET A 299 -12.11 -1.38 -6.54
CA MET A 299 -11.41 -1.94 -7.68
C MET A 299 -11.66 -1.09 -8.92
N ASP A 300 -10.61 -0.57 -9.51
CA ASP A 300 -10.63 0.15 -10.77
C ASP A 300 -10.05 -0.74 -11.89
N LEU A 301 -10.94 -1.35 -12.66
CA LEU A 301 -10.56 -2.21 -13.77
C LEU A 301 -9.93 -1.45 -14.93
N ALA A 302 -10.21 -0.16 -15.09
CA ALA A 302 -9.64 0.66 -16.15
C ALA A 302 -8.16 0.98 -15.90
N CYS A 303 -7.81 1.37 -14.68
CA CYS A 303 -6.44 1.68 -14.29
C CYS A 303 -5.65 0.45 -13.86
N GLY A 304 -6.35 -0.60 -13.41
CA GLY A 304 -5.72 -1.79 -12.81
C GLY A 304 -5.31 -1.57 -11.37
N GLN A 305 -6.07 -0.78 -10.65
CA GLN A 305 -5.84 -0.44 -9.28
C GLN A 305 -6.83 -1.14 -8.36
N VAL A 306 -6.33 -1.61 -7.23
CA VAL A 306 -7.13 -2.19 -6.16
C VAL A 306 -6.90 -1.40 -4.87
N GLN A 307 -7.97 -1.14 -4.14
CA GLN A 307 -7.93 -0.47 -2.86
C GLN A 307 -8.21 -1.46 -1.74
N LEU A 308 -7.26 -1.60 -0.85
CA LEU A 308 -7.34 -2.48 0.31
C LEU A 308 -7.37 -1.64 1.60
N ARG A 309 -8.11 -2.13 2.58
CA ARG A 309 -8.09 -1.60 3.94
C ARG A 309 -7.58 -2.67 4.89
N VAL A 310 -6.49 -2.37 5.58
CA VAL A 310 -5.94 -3.20 6.65
C VAL A 310 -6.58 -2.76 7.96
N GLY A 311 -7.19 -3.71 8.66
CA GLY A 311 -7.68 -3.51 10.02
C GLY A 311 -6.60 -3.94 11.03
N ILE A 312 -6.41 -3.14 12.07
CA ILE A 312 -5.53 -3.47 13.21
C ILE A 312 -6.43 -3.77 14.41
N GLU A 313 -6.04 -4.72 15.23
CA GLU A 313 -6.78 -5.03 16.46
C GLU A 313 -6.78 -3.82 17.40
N PRO A 314 -7.94 -3.42 17.97
CA PRO A 314 -8.04 -2.20 18.78
C PRO A 314 -7.08 -2.15 19.96
N ASP A 315 -6.84 -3.29 20.60
CA ASP A 315 -5.96 -3.38 21.78
C ASP A 315 -4.51 -3.04 21.48
N ILE A 316 -4.07 -3.24 20.24
CA ILE A 316 -2.71 -2.95 19.79
C ILE A 316 -2.40 -1.46 19.86
N PHE A 317 -3.38 -0.59 19.60
CA PHE A 317 -3.20 0.85 19.75
C PHE A 317 -2.79 1.23 21.17
N PHE A 318 -3.51 0.71 22.17
CA PHE A 318 -3.23 0.99 23.57
C PHE A 318 -1.92 0.38 24.04
N LYS A 319 -1.62 -0.84 23.59
CA LYS A 319 -0.34 -1.50 23.86
C LYS A 319 0.85 -0.66 23.39
N ILE A 320 0.82 -0.22 22.13
CA ILE A 320 1.88 0.62 21.56
C ILE A 320 1.95 1.97 22.26
N LEU A 321 0.81 2.58 22.57
CA LEU A 321 0.77 3.83 23.30
C LEU A 321 1.43 3.69 24.69
N GLY A 322 1.19 2.58 25.37
CA GLY A 322 1.85 2.26 26.62
C GLY A 322 3.36 2.05 26.47
N GLU A 323 3.80 1.35 25.43
CA GLU A 323 5.21 1.11 25.12
C GLU A 323 5.94 2.43 24.80
N GLU A 324 5.36 3.30 23.98
CA GLU A 324 5.96 4.58 23.56
C GLU A 324 5.99 5.65 24.67
N THR A 325 5.05 5.58 25.61
CA THR A 325 4.93 6.57 26.69
C THR A 325 5.53 6.11 28.01
N ASP A 326 5.93 4.84 28.09
CA ASP A 326 6.35 4.18 29.36
C ASP A 326 5.29 4.30 30.47
N HIS A 327 4.00 4.32 30.05
CA HIS A 327 2.85 4.41 30.93
C HIS A 327 1.90 3.25 30.68
N PRO A 328 1.33 2.64 31.73
CA PRO A 328 0.38 1.52 31.58
C PRO A 328 -0.99 1.99 31.06
N ILE A 329 -1.10 2.11 29.73
CA ILE A 329 -2.35 2.46 29.04
C ILE A 329 -2.86 1.21 28.34
N THR A 330 -4.00 0.67 28.78
CA THR A 330 -4.54 -0.59 28.28
C THR A 330 -5.87 -0.43 27.53
N ASP A 331 -6.57 0.67 27.75
CA ASP A 331 -7.90 0.94 27.22
C ASP A 331 -8.24 2.45 27.26
N GLU A 332 -9.43 2.82 26.79
CA GLU A 332 -9.92 4.21 26.85
C GLU A 332 -10.08 4.71 28.29
N ALA A 333 -10.41 3.80 29.23
CA ALA A 333 -10.64 4.16 30.63
C ALA A 333 -9.35 4.57 31.33
N SER A 334 -8.21 3.97 30.96
CA SER A 334 -6.88 4.34 31.44
C SER A 334 -6.28 5.54 30.70
N LEU A 335 -6.57 5.68 29.40
CA LEU A 335 -6.08 6.78 28.57
C LEU A 335 -6.65 8.14 28.99
N LEU A 336 -7.95 8.25 29.25
CA LEU A 336 -8.59 9.53 29.56
C LEU A 336 -8.03 10.21 30.82
N PRO A 337 -7.89 9.53 31.98
CA PRO A 337 -7.27 10.13 33.15
C PRO A 337 -5.83 10.56 32.90
N CYS A 338 -5.03 9.73 32.21
CA CYS A 338 -3.65 10.04 31.85
C CYS A 338 -3.57 11.33 31.01
N MET A 339 -4.42 11.48 29.99
CA MET A 339 -4.46 12.68 29.17
C MET A 339 -4.85 13.94 29.98
N LEU A 340 -5.83 13.80 30.91
CA LEU A 340 -6.24 14.92 31.77
C LEU A 340 -5.11 15.36 32.73
N GLU A 341 -4.35 14.40 33.23
CA GLU A 341 -3.17 14.69 34.07
C GLU A 341 -2.05 15.35 33.24
N LEU A 342 -1.75 14.82 32.07
CA LEU A 342 -0.75 15.40 31.16
C LEU A 342 -1.11 16.83 30.72
N VAL A 343 -2.37 17.12 30.47
CA VAL A 343 -2.83 18.49 30.12
C VAL A 343 -2.59 19.45 31.29
N LYS A 344 -2.88 19.02 32.53
CA LYS A 344 -2.63 19.83 33.72
C LYS A 344 -1.12 20.04 33.93
N ALA A 345 -0.33 18.97 33.82
CA ALA A 345 1.13 19.02 33.92
C ALA A 345 1.72 19.92 32.85
N LYS A 346 1.25 19.81 31.59
CA LYS A 346 1.67 20.68 30.50
C LYS A 346 1.35 22.16 30.75
N ALA A 347 0.14 22.44 31.21
CA ALA A 347 -0.25 23.82 31.53
C ALA A 347 0.62 24.43 32.64
N ALA A 348 0.98 23.62 33.66
CA ALA A 348 1.91 24.04 34.70
C ALA A 348 3.33 24.25 34.16
N TYR A 349 3.81 23.32 33.33
CA TYR A 349 5.13 23.40 32.66
C TYR A 349 5.23 24.62 31.73
N ASP A 350 4.22 24.87 30.93
CA ASP A 350 4.20 26.01 29.97
C ASP A 350 4.34 27.37 30.71
N LYS A 351 3.83 27.48 31.96
CA LYS A 351 4.02 28.69 32.79
C LYS A 351 5.47 28.92 33.20
N ILE A 352 6.25 27.86 33.45
CA ILE A 352 7.63 27.94 33.94
C ILE A 352 8.69 27.73 32.86
N LYS A 353 8.31 27.27 31.68
CA LYS A 353 9.23 26.92 30.59
C LYS A 353 10.22 28.00 30.23
N SER A 354 9.74 29.22 30.01
CA SER A 354 10.59 30.37 29.66
C SER A 354 11.61 30.70 30.77
N ALA A 355 11.19 30.61 32.03
CA ALA A 355 12.08 30.82 33.15
C ALA A 355 13.15 29.71 33.26
N LEU A 356 12.81 28.46 32.98
CA LEU A 356 13.77 27.35 32.94
C LEU A 356 14.80 27.57 31.82
N GLU A 357 14.38 27.97 30.65
CA GLU A 357 15.27 28.29 29.52
C GLU A 357 16.24 29.46 29.90
N GLN A 358 15.75 30.49 30.59
CA GLN A 358 16.57 31.60 31.10
C GLN A 358 17.59 31.08 32.13
N VAL A 359 17.18 30.21 33.07
CA VAL A 359 18.10 29.62 34.06
C VAL A 359 19.21 28.82 33.39
N GLN A 360 18.88 28.07 32.34
CA GLN A 360 19.90 27.33 31.60
C GLN A 360 20.92 28.24 30.91
N ALA A 361 20.46 29.35 30.35
CA ALA A 361 21.29 30.28 29.62
C ALA A 361 22.11 31.22 30.52
N THR A 362 21.52 31.74 31.62
CA THR A 362 22.09 32.81 32.43
C THR A 362 22.30 32.45 33.90
N GLY A 363 21.76 31.34 34.34
CA GLY A 363 21.73 30.94 35.75
C GLY A 363 20.56 31.53 36.55
N TYR A 364 19.73 32.38 35.95
CA TYR A 364 18.60 33.05 36.60
C TYR A 364 17.41 33.17 35.64
N GLY A 365 16.19 32.90 36.10
CA GLY A 365 14.97 32.99 35.33
C GLY A 365 13.80 33.49 36.18
N ILE A 366 12.85 34.19 35.54
CA ILE A 366 11.68 34.78 36.20
C ILE A 366 10.43 34.25 35.53
N VAL A 367 9.50 33.72 36.36
CA VAL A 367 8.14 33.46 35.93
C VAL A 367 7.28 34.68 36.18
N MET A 368 6.77 35.27 35.13
CA MET A 368 5.90 36.41 35.24
C MET A 368 4.53 35.99 35.76
N PRO A 369 3.91 36.82 36.67
CA PRO A 369 2.57 36.52 37.18
C PRO A 369 1.52 36.55 36.07
N GLY A 370 0.52 35.71 36.15
CA GLY A 370 -0.66 35.74 35.29
C GLY A 370 -1.58 36.96 35.64
N ILE A 371 -2.48 37.29 34.72
CA ILE A 371 -3.43 38.39 34.95
C ILE A 371 -4.32 38.08 36.17
N GLU A 372 -4.62 36.83 36.41
CA GLU A 372 -5.39 36.34 37.55
C GLU A 372 -4.70 36.46 38.91
N GLU A 373 -3.37 36.68 38.91
CA GLU A 373 -2.54 36.86 40.11
C GLU A 373 -2.28 38.33 40.44
N LEU A 374 -2.74 39.24 39.57
CA LEU A 374 -2.61 40.68 39.77
C LEU A 374 -3.64 41.20 40.75
N HIS A 375 -3.19 41.86 41.83
CA HIS A 375 -4.02 42.58 42.76
C HIS A 375 -3.91 44.08 42.49
N LEU A 376 -5.03 44.67 42.07
CA LEU A 376 -5.11 46.12 41.87
C LEU A 376 -5.54 46.75 43.21
N GLU A 377 -4.79 47.77 43.67
CA GLU A 377 -5.13 48.57 44.83
C GLU A 377 -6.14 49.66 44.47
N GLU A 378 -6.80 50.25 45.48
CA GLU A 378 -7.78 51.33 45.25
C GLU A 378 -7.08 52.54 44.60
N PRO A 379 -7.67 53.10 43.54
CA PRO A 379 -7.08 54.29 42.88
C PRO A 379 -7.01 55.49 43.83
N GLU A 380 -5.83 56.09 43.92
CA GLU A 380 -5.62 57.30 44.74
C GLU A 380 -5.51 58.56 43.85
N ILE A 381 -6.14 59.61 44.32
CA ILE A 381 -5.97 60.97 43.69
C ILE A 381 -4.69 61.61 44.21
N VAL A 382 -3.74 61.83 43.32
CA VAL A 382 -2.47 62.50 43.65
C VAL A 382 -2.39 63.88 43.01
N ARG A 383 -1.84 64.89 43.77
CA ARG A 383 -1.61 66.22 43.28
C ARG A 383 -0.13 66.46 43.02
N GLN A 384 0.24 66.74 41.78
CA GLN A 384 1.62 66.95 41.35
C GLN A 384 1.71 68.28 40.59
N GLY A 385 2.49 69.25 41.11
CA GLY A 385 2.74 70.53 40.43
C GLY A 385 1.49 71.34 40.03
N GLY A 386 0.37 71.23 40.80
CA GLY A 386 -0.88 71.94 40.53
C GLY A 386 -1.89 71.20 39.64
N GLN A 387 -1.55 70.08 39.18
CA GLN A 387 -2.44 69.17 38.41
C GLN A 387 -2.88 68.00 39.29
N TYR A 388 -4.08 67.43 39.01
CA TYR A 388 -4.59 66.25 39.66
C TYR A 388 -4.34 65.02 38.72
N GLY A 389 -3.75 63.97 39.26
CA GLY A 389 -3.56 62.64 38.59
C GLY A 389 -4.19 61.57 39.40
N VAL A 390 -4.32 60.35 38.80
CA VAL A 390 -4.73 59.15 39.46
C VAL A 390 -3.51 58.27 39.57
N ARG A 391 -3.20 57.77 40.77
CA ARG A 391 -2.22 56.71 41.01
C ARG A 391 -2.93 55.40 41.02
N LEU A 392 -2.44 54.48 40.21
CA LEU A 392 -2.88 53.07 40.19
C LEU A 392 -1.70 52.23 40.68
N SER A 393 -1.92 51.50 41.76
CA SER A 393 -0.93 50.56 42.31
C SER A 393 -1.43 49.13 42.09
N ALA A 394 -0.54 48.24 41.69
CA ALA A 394 -0.84 46.85 41.53
C ALA A 394 0.31 45.99 42.11
N SER A 395 -0.03 44.91 42.73
CA SER A 395 0.93 43.93 43.25
C SER A 395 0.67 42.53 42.65
N ALA A 396 1.73 41.76 42.48
CA ALA A 396 1.62 40.38 42.02
C ALA A 396 2.80 39.53 42.53
N PRO A 397 2.59 38.30 42.87
CA PRO A 397 3.70 37.40 43.19
C PRO A 397 4.48 37.03 41.92
N SER A 398 5.81 37.01 41.98
CA SER A 398 6.67 36.46 40.94
C SER A 398 7.45 35.29 41.45
N LEU A 399 7.72 34.28 40.58
CA LEU A 399 8.54 33.12 40.93
C LEU A 399 9.92 33.30 40.32
N HIS A 400 10.95 33.20 41.14
CA HIS A 400 12.36 33.34 40.74
C HIS A 400 13.08 32.01 40.85
N LEU A 401 13.72 31.59 39.79
CA LEU A 401 14.48 30.37 39.65
C LEU A 401 15.96 30.71 39.55
N MET A 402 16.80 30.11 40.40
CA MET A 402 18.22 30.34 40.39
C MET A 402 19.01 29.04 40.34
N ARG A 403 20.06 29.00 39.53
CA ARG A 403 21.01 27.90 39.48
C ARG A 403 22.17 28.20 40.42
N ALA A 404 22.35 27.34 41.45
CA ALA A 404 23.46 27.46 42.38
C ALA A 404 24.32 26.18 42.31
N THR A 405 25.64 26.35 42.39
CA THR A 405 26.56 25.23 42.44
C THR A 405 26.80 24.86 43.93
N ILE A 406 26.52 23.62 44.28
CA ILE A 406 26.68 23.09 45.63
C ILE A 406 27.84 22.12 45.64
N HIS A 407 28.76 22.29 46.57
CA HIS A 407 29.90 21.40 46.80
C HIS A 407 29.63 20.53 47.99
N THR A 408 29.91 19.25 47.87
CA THR A 408 29.92 18.31 49.02
C THR A 408 31.26 17.62 49.08
N GLU A 409 31.71 17.40 50.27
CA GLU A 409 32.93 16.64 50.59
C GLU A 409 32.52 15.41 51.38
N LEU A 410 33.00 14.27 50.96
CA LEU A 410 32.80 13.00 51.66
C LEU A 410 34.14 12.54 52.20
N SER A 411 34.23 12.37 53.49
CA SER A 411 35.42 11.87 54.15
C SER A 411 35.09 10.56 54.90
N PRO A 412 34.90 9.45 54.18
CA PRO A 412 34.59 8.20 54.80
C PRO A 412 35.84 7.73 55.63
N THR A 413 35.63 7.38 56.88
CA THR A 413 36.73 6.86 57.77
C THR A 413 37.00 5.40 57.41
N VAL A 414 38.27 5.11 57.09
CA VAL A 414 38.79 3.77 56.80
C VAL A 414 39.59 3.31 58.00
N GLY A 415 39.46 2.05 58.34
CA GLY A 415 39.96 1.56 59.62
C GLY A 415 41.48 1.68 59.88
N SER A 416 42.33 1.46 58.85
CA SER A 416 43.81 1.60 58.99
C SER A 416 44.38 2.42 57.83
N GLU A 417 45.57 2.94 57.98
CA GLU A 417 46.31 3.72 56.98
C GLU A 417 46.51 2.90 55.68
N GLU A 418 46.93 1.62 55.82
CA GLU A 418 47.10 0.71 54.67
C GLU A 418 45.82 0.42 53.92
N GLN A 419 44.66 0.34 54.61
CA GLN A 419 43.37 0.17 53.99
C GLN A 419 42.95 1.42 53.26
N GLY A 420 43.24 2.62 53.75
CA GLY A 420 43.03 3.92 53.12
C GLY A 420 43.87 4.05 51.88
N GLU A 421 45.15 3.73 51.89
CA GLU A 421 46.04 3.78 50.75
C GLU A 421 45.53 2.83 49.59
N THR A 422 45.11 1.62 49.93
CA THR A 422 44.61 0.63 49.00
C THR A 422 43.32 1.12 48.34
N LEU A 423 42.42 1.71 49.12
CA LEU A 423 41.16 2.28 48.59
C LEU A 423 41.45 3.46 47.67
N ILE A 424 42.35 4.39 48.04
CA ILE A 424 42.72 5.53 47.21
C ILE A 424 43.35 5.07 45.89
N GLN A 425 44.28 4.12 45.94
CA GLN A 425 44.88 3.57 44.71
C GLN A 425 43.85 2.91 43.77
N GLY A 426 42.88 2.18 44.34
CA GLY A 426 41.77 1.61 43.57
C GLY A 426 40.93 2.67 42.90
N LEU A 427 40.51 3.69 43.64
CA LEU A 427 39.70 4.80 43.13
C LEU A 427 40.44 5.63 42.07
N LEU A 428 41.75 5.90 42.27
CA LEU A 428 42.57 6.61 41.27
C LEU A 428 42.68 5.82 39.96
N LYS A 429 42.89 4.50 40.06
CA LYS A 429 42.95 3.63 38.89
C LYS A 429 41.63 3.59 38.12
N ASP A 430 40.51 3.55 38.83
CA ASP A 430 39.18 3.60 38.21
C ASP A 430 38.91 4.97 37.55
N PHE A 431 39.32 6.06 38.21
CA PHE A 431 39.22 7.42 37.67
C PHE A 431 40.05 7.60 36.41
N GLU A 432 41.26 7.11 36.35
CA GLU A 432 42.13 7.17 35.17
C GLU A 432 41.61 6.32 34.01
N SER A 433 40.97 5.16 34.31
CA SER A 433 40.49 4.25 33.30
C SER A 433 39.13 4.71 32.68
N ASP A 434 38.19 5.07 33.53
CA ASP A 434 36.83 5.53 33.12
C ASP A 434 36.17 6.25 34.32
N PRO A 435 36.13 7.57 34.31
CA PRO A 435 35.53 8.35 35.39
C PRO A 435 34.07 8.00 35.69
N SER A 436 33.32 7.47 34.66
CA SER A 436 31.92 7.08 34.83
C SER A 436 31.74 5.85 35.72
N LYS A 437 32.72 4.94 35.77
CA LYS A 437 32.68 3.73 36.60
C LYS A 437 32.80 4.04 38.08
N LEU A 438 33.46 5.16 38.42
CA LEU A 438 33.62 5.59 39.81
C LEU A 438 32.27 5.74 40.52
N TRP A 439 31.25 6.23 39.81
CA TRP A 439 29.92 6.43 40.39
C TRP A 439 29.24 5.14 40.84
N SER A 440 29.62 3.99 40.27
CA SER A 440 29.10 2.66 40.63
C SER A 440 29.99 1.93 41.63
N THR A 441 31.18 2.47 41.96
CA THR A 441 32.09 1.86 42.89
C THR A 441 31.49 1.81 44.30
N ASN A 442 31.49 0.63 44.90
CA ASN A 442 30.93 0.41 46.23
C ASN A 442 31.91 0.82 47.30
N ILE A 443 31.53 1.75 48.16
CA ILE A 443 32.28 2.19 49.32
C ILE A 443 31.41 1.95 50.56
N PHE A 444 31.80 0.98 51.38
CA PHE A 444 31.07 0.58 52.59
C PHE A 444 29.61 0.19 52.41
N GLY A 445 29.32 -0.54 51.34
CA GLY A 445 27.97 -1.06 51.11
C GLY A 445 27.06 -0.14 50.34
N LYS A 446 27.49 1.08 49.98
CA LYS A 446 26.78 2.05 49.14
C LYS A 446 27.64 2.43 47.94
N SER A 447 27.01 2.74 46.84
CA SER A 447 27.71 3.30 45.66
C SER A 447 28.19 4.73 45.95
N LEU A 448 29.27 5.16 45.32
CA LEU A 448 29.76 6.55 45.45
C LEU A 448 28.66 7.55 45.07
N ASN A 449 27.86 7.22 44.07
CA ASN A 449 26.71 8.04 43.66
C ASN A 449 25.69 8.21 44.81
N GLU A 450 25.32 7.14 45.50
CA GLU A 450 24.42 7.20 46.68
C GLU A 450 24.98 8.06 47.78
N LEU A 451 26.26 7.89 48.12
CA LEU A 451 26.91 8.68 49.17
C LEU A 451 27.00 10.15 48.83
N VAL A 452 27.35 10.49 47.59
CA VAL A 452 27.40 11.89 47.13
C VAL A 452 26.00 12.51 47.13
N ASN A 453 24.99 11.78 46.66
CA ASN A 453 23.63 12.27 46.68
C ASN A 453 23.09 12.48 48.10
N GLU A 454 23.34 11.60 49.02
CA GLU A 454 23.00 11.78 50.44
C GLU A 454 23.69 13.03 51.03
N GLY A 455 24.97 13.25 50.74
CA GLY A 455 25.72 14.44 51.18
C GLY A 455 25.15 15.75 50.60
N LEU A 456 24.80 15.74 49.31
CA LEU A 456 24.16 16.88 48.66
C LEU A 456 22.76 17.16 49.19
N GLN A 457 21.94 16.13 49.35
CA GLN A 457 20.59 16.26 49.92
C GLN A 457 20.64 16.80 51.36
N ALA A 458 21.56 16.30 52.20
CA ALA A 458 21.73 16.77 53.56
C ALA A 458 22.05 18.29 53.59
N LYS A 459 22.95 18.77 52.71
CA LYS A 459 23.26 20.20 52.59
C LYS A 459 22.08 21.04 52.09
N LEU A 460 21.35 20.57 51.09
CA LEU A 460 20.18 21.24 50.54
C LEU A 460 19.03 21.35 51.53
N MET A 461 18.78 20.30 52.32
CA MET A 461 17.75 20.27 53.35
C MET A 461 18.10 21.10 54.61
N HIS A 462 19.37 21.40 54.83
CA HIS A 462 19.82 22.15 55.98
C HIS A 462 19.78 23.67 55.87
N MET A 463 19.23 24.21 54.76
CA MET A 463 19.04 25.65 54.65
C MET A 463 17.96 26.07 55.67
N PRO A 464 18.32 26.88 56.70
CA PRO A 464 17.39 27.31 57.72
C PRO A 464 16.21 28.09 57.17
N ALA A 465 15.02 27.96 57.75
CA ALA A 465 13.85 28.66 57.34
C ALA A 465 14.06 30.19 57.34
N GLU A 466 14.81 30.70 58.35
CA GLU A 466 15.16 32.10 58.47
C GLU A 466 16.03 32.60 57.30
N ALA A 467 16.98 31.78 56.83
CA ALA A 467 17.82 32.13 55.68
C ALA A 467 16.97 32.19 54.36
N ARG A 468 16.04 31.28 54.19
CA ARG A 468 15.10 31.33 53.07
C ARG A 468 14.25 32.60 53.08
N THR A 469 13.70 32.99 54.24
CA THR A 469 12.87 34.18 54.37
C THR A 469 13.73 35.46 54.14
N ARG A 470 14.96 35.54 54.62
CA ARG A 470 15.86 36.68 54.40
C ARG A 470 16.23 36.80 52.91
N LEU A 471 16.49 35.71 52.24
CA LEU A 471 16.74 35.72 50.78
C LEU A 471 15.53 36.26 49.98
N GLN A 472 14.32 35.79 50.32
CA GLN A 472 13.09 36.27 49.73
C GLN A 472 12.91 37.79 49.96
N GLN A 473 12.98 38.24 51.19
CA GLN A 473 12.83 39.67 51.54
C GLN A 473 13.89 40.58 50.86
N THR A 474 15.12 40.05 50.73
CA THR A 474 16.18 40.77 50.03
C THR A 474 15.87 40.89 48.55
N LEU A 475 15.38 39.81 47.92
CA LEU A 475 14.99 39.80 46.53
C LEU A 475 13.80 40.76 46.28
N GLU A 476 12.80 40.74 47.16
CA GLU A 476 11.64 41.67 47.09
C GLU A 476 12.08 43.14 47.16
N ARG A 477 13.02 43.51 48.06
CA ARG A 477 13.57 44.86 48.14
C ARG A 477 14.35 45.26 46.88
N ILE A 478 15.18 44.37 46.37
CA ILE A 478 15.95 44.64 45.13
C ILE A 478 15.01 44.95 43.97
N ILE A 479 13.90 44.18 43.84
CA ILE A 479 12.96 44.32 42.74
C ILE A 479 12.11 45.59 42.90
N ASN A 480 11.58 45.87 44.12
CA ASN A 480 10.64 46.95 44.35
C ASN A 480 11.31 48.32 44.54
N ASP A 481 12.44 48.39 45.25
CA ASP A 481 13.08 49.62 45.60
C ASP A 481 14.24 50.01 44.65
N GLY A 482 14.66 49.08 43.80
CA GLY A 482 15.86 49.18 42.98
C GLY A 482 17.14 49.08 43.81
N CYS A 483 18.26 48.78 43.17
CA CYS A 483 19.55 48.63 43.84
C CYS A 483 20.67 49.29 43.04
N ASP A 484 21.10 50.47 43.50
CA ASP A 484 22.22 51.22 42.89
C ASP A 484 23.59 50.91 43.50
N GLY A 485 23.75 49.81 44.22
CA GLY A 485 24.99 49.50 44.94
C GLY A 485 25.25 48.05 45.29
N LEU A 486 26.24 47.84 46.14
CA LEU A 486 26.65 46.49 46.61
C LEU A 486 25.56 45.86 47.46
N ILE A 487 25.09 44.71 47.08
CA ILE A 487 24.11 43.94 47.86
C ILE A 487 24.90 43.09 48.89
N CYS A 488 24.67 43.33 50.14
CA CYS A 488 25.19 42.48 51.22
C CYS A 488 24.05 41.69 51.87
N ILE A 489 24.05 40.40 51.72
CA ILE A 489 23.10 39.49 52.36
C ILE A 489 23.80 38.91 53.62
N LEU A 490 23.41 39.37 54.78
CA LEU A 490 23.82 38.79 56.06
C LEU A 490 22.83 37.65 56.41
N LEU A 491 23.29 36.40 56.26
CA LEU A 491 22.53 35.19 56.61
C LEU A 491 22.59 34.91 58.10
#